data_fe1c398957d6dcc99d502b42e6a78c90
#
_entry.id   fe1c398957d6dcc99d502b42e6a78c90
#
_cell.length_a   1.000
_cell.length_b   1.000
_cell.length_c   1.000
_cell.angle_alpha   90.00
_cell.angle_beta   90.00
_cell.angle_gamma   90.00
#
_symmetry.space_group_name_H-M   'P 1'
#
loop_
_entity.id
_entity.type
_entity.pdbx_description
1 polymer ?
#
loop_
_entity_poly.entity_id
_entity_poly.type
_entity_poly.pdbx_seq_one_letter_code
_entity_poly.pdbx_strand_id
1 'polypeptide(L)'
;MIGTAGAAALGLGYATLIERNAFTLRETSMAVLEPGSATLRVLHISDLHMMPGQRMKQNWLRELDRLEPDLVVNTGDNLSHQRAVPSVVQALGPMLARPGLFVFGSNDYFAPTPKNPFKYFDKNHKRTTGD
;
A
#
# COMPACT_ATOMS: atom_id res chain seq x y z
N MET A 1 36.36 13.76 -1.80
CA MET A 1 34.96 14.20 -1.83
C MET A 1 34.10 13.53 -2.92
N ILE A 2 34.66 12.79 -3.88
CA ILE A 2 33.90 12.09 -4.94
C ILE A 2 33.21 10.79 -4.43
N GLY A 3 33.77 10.15 -3.39
CA GLY A 3 33.23 8.89 -2.87
C GLY A 3 31.87 9.00 -2.15
N THR A 4 31.60 10.09 -1.46
CA THR A 4 30.34 10.27 -0.69
C THR A 4 29.14 10.57 -1.63
N ALA A 5 29.33 11.31 -2.70
CA ALA A 5 28.30 11.59 -3.68
C ALA A 5 27.91 10.31 -4.46
N GLY A 6 28.87 9.46 -4.80
CA GLY A 6 28.63 8.16 -5.44
C GLY A 6 27.85 7.20 -4.56
N ALA A 7 28.21 7.09 -3.27
CA ALA A 7 27.52 6.26 -2.31
C ALA A 7 26.05 6.72 -2.07
N ALA A 8 25.83 8.03 -1.98
CA ALA A 8 24.50 8.60 -1.87
C ALA A 8 23.63 8.34 -3.10
N ALA A 9 24.18 8.47 -4.30
CA ALA A 9 23.47 8.19 -5.55
C ALA A 9 23.09 6.70 -5.67
N LEU A 10 23.99 5.78 -5.30
CA LEU A 10 23.73 4.34 -5.28
C LEU A 10 22.68 3.98 -4.23
N GLY A 11 22.74 4.58 -3.02
CA GLY A 11 21.73 4.39 -1.98
C GLY A 11 20.34 4.87 -2.40
N LEU A 12 20.24 6.05 -3.00
CA LEU A 12 18.99 6.58 -3.55
C LEU A 12 18.47 5.71 -4.70
N GLY A 13 19.35 5.26 -5.61
CA GLY A 13 19.00 4.36 -6.69
C GLY A 13 18.44 3.04 -6.17
N TYR A 14 19.09 2.44 -5.17
CA TYR A 14 18.61 1.22 -4.53
C TYR A 14 17.24 1.41 -3.88
N ALA A 15 17.08 2.44 -3.03
CA ALA A 15 15.83 2.74 -2.34
C ALA A 15 14.67 3.01 -3.31
N THR A 16 14.92 3.73 -4.40
CA THR A 16 13.88 4.13 -5.35
C THR A 16 13.51 3.05 -6.37
N LEU A 17 14.45 2.20 -6.78
CA LEU A 17 14.24 1.22 -7.85
C LEU A 17 14.00 -0.20 -7.33
N ILE A 18 14.63 -0.57 -6.23
CA ILE A 18 14.60 -1.93 -5.69
C ILE A 18 13.71 -2.01 -4.46
N GLU A 19 14.06 -1.29 -3.39
CA GLU A 19 13.39 -1.42 -2.09
C GLU A 19 11.90 -1.09 -2.16
N ARG A 20 11.52 -0.01 -2.86
CA ARG A 20 10.10 0.36 -3.03
C ARG A 20 9.25 -0.66 -3.79
N ASN A 21 9.88 -1.61 -4.50
CA ASN A 21 9.22 -2.68 -5.26
C ASN A 21 9.45 -4.07 -4.64
N ALA A 22 10.15 -4.16 -3.52
CA ALA A 22 10.38 -5.39 -2.78
C ALA A 22 9.17 -5.73 -1.89
N PHE A 23 8.06 -6.08 -2.52
CA PHE A 23 6.84 -6.44 -1.79
C PHE A 23 7.04 -7.75 -1.04
N THR A 24 6.54 -7.82 0.19
CA THR A 24 6.69 -9.01 1.05
C THR A 24 5.34 -9.42 1.60
N LEU A 25 4.99 -10.69 1.43
CA LEU A 25 3.90 -11.31 2.16
C LEU A 25 4.40 -11.68 3.56
N ARG A 26 3.62 -11.34 4.57
CA ARG A 26 3.85 -11.77 5.95
C ARG A 26 2.72 -12.69 6.37
N GLU A 27 3.08 -13.86 6.88
CA GLU A 27 2.12 -14.83 7.39
C GLU A 27 2.25 -14.95 8.90
N THR A 28 1.12 -15.05 9.57
CA THR A 28 1.06 -15.33 11.00
C THR A 28 -0.15 -16.21 11.29
N SER A 29 -0.01 -17.08 12.26
CA SER A 29 -1.12 -17.93 12.72
C SER A 29 -1.47 -17.58 14.16
N MET A 30 -2.75 -17.45 14.43
CA MET A 30 -3.30 -17.13 15.76
C MET A 30 -4.41 -18.11 16.13
N ALA A 31 -4.30 -18.70 17.30
CA ALA A 31 -5.33 -19.60 17.84
C ALA A 31 -6.43 -18.78 18.54
N VAL A 32 -7.34 -18.20 17.74
CA VAL A 32 -8.43 -17.32 18.23
C VAL A 32 -9.81 -17.93 18.04
N LEU A 33 -9.91 -19.06 17.33
CA LEU A 33 -11.14 -19.79 17.11
C LEU A 33 -11.31 -20.90 18.16
N GLU A 34 -12.54 -21.31 18.37
CA GLU A 34 -12.86 -22.45 19.25
C GLU A 34 -12.11 -23.71 18.80
N PRO A 35 -11.66 -24.55 19.74
CA PRO A 35 -11.02 -25.82 19.41
C PRO A 35 -11.88 -26.68 18.48
N GLY A 36 -11.27 -27.18 17.39
CA GLY A 36 -11.97 -27.98 16.39
C GLY A 36 -12.61 -27.17 15.25
N SER A 37 -12.57 -25.85 15.30
CA SER A 37 -13.00 -25.00 14.17
C SER A 37 -12.12 -25.18 12.95
N ALA A 38 -12.71 -25.03 11.77
CA ALA A 38 -11.95 -24.94 10.52
C ALA A 38 -11.02 -23.71 10.52
N THR A 39 -9.85 -23.86 9.94
CA THR A 39 -8.92 -22.74 9.77
C THR A 39 -9.54 -21.69 8.86
N LEU A 40 -9.49 -20.42 9.27
CA LEU A 40 -9.91 -19.27 8.48
C LEU A 40 -8.66 -18.53 7.98
N ARG A 41 -8.52 -18.42 6.66
CA ARG A 41 -7.45 -17.65 6.02
C ARG A 41 -7.92 -16.23 5.74
N VAL A 42 -7.33 -15.27 6.43
CA VAL A 42 -7.65 -13.84 6.27
C VAL A 42 -6.50 -13.16 5.53
N LEU A 43 -6.80 -12.53 4.40
CA LEU A 43 -5.86 -11.64 3.71
C LEU A 43 -6.12 -10.20 4.15
N HIS A 44 -5.15 -9.62 4.85
CA HIS A 44 -5.19 -8.21 5.25
C HIS A 44 -4.37 -7.35 4.29
N ILE A 45 -4.99 -6.34 3.72
CA ILE A 45 -4.39 -5.37 2.80
C ILE A 45 -4.54 -3.98 3.42
N SER A 46 -3.47 -3.20 3.43
CA SER A 46 -3.45 -1.83 3.93
C SER A 46 -2.42 -1.00 3.16
N ASP A 47 -2.62 0.32 3.14
CA ASP A 47 -1.61 1.30 2.74
C ASP A 47 -0.97 1.01 1.37
N LEU A 48 -1.78 0.67 0.38
CA LEU A 48 -1.29 0.38 -0.97
C LEU A 48 -0.60 1.59 -1.61
N HIS A 49 -1.07 2.80 -1.27
CA HIS A 49 -0.54 4.05 -1.82
C HIS A 49 -0.28 3.95 -3.33
N MET A 50 -1.28 3.47 -4.07
CA MET A 50 -1.15 3.18 -5.50
C MET A 50 -0.99 4.47 -6.30
N MET A 51 0.01 4.46 -7.19
CA MET A 51 0.19 5.46 -8.24
C MET A 51 -0.19 4.88 -9.60
N PRO A 52 -0.64 5.71 -10.57
CA PRO A 52 -0.83 5.26 -11.94
C PRO A 52 0.43 4.59 -12.49
N GLY A 53 0.26 3.49 -13.23
CA GLY A 53 1.36 2.81 -13.92
C GLY A 53 2.25 1.90 -13.08
N GLN A 54 1.99 1.69 -11.79
CA GLN A 54 2.75 0.75 -10.94
C GLN A 54 2.40 -0.72 -11.27
N ARG A 55 2.72 -1.17 -12.48
CA ARG A 55 2.34 -2.50 -12.97
C ARG A 55 2.90 -3.65 -12.12
N MET A 56 4.11 -3.51 -11.59
CA MET A 56 4.70 -4.53 -10.72
C MET A 56 3.86 -4.74 -9.46
N LYS A 57 3.47 -3.65 -8.78
CA LYS A 57 2.60 -3.69 -7.60
C LYS A 57 1.24 -4.29 -7.93
N GLN A 58 0.63 -3.87 -9.05
CA GLN A 58 -0.67 -4.41 -9.50
C GLN A 58 -0.61 -5.91 -9.77
N ASN A 59 0.45 -6.39 -10.43
CA ASN A 59 0.63 -7.81 -10.70
C ASN A 59 0.83 -8.61 -9.42
N TRP A 60 1.69 -8.12 -8.52
CA TRP A 60 1.93 -8.75 -7.23
C TRP A 60 0.64 -8.86 -6.41
N LEU A 61 -0.19 -7.81 -6.37
CA LEU A 61 -1.48 -7.85 -5.67
C LEU A 61 -2.42 -8.90 -6.28
N ARG A 62 -2.49 -9.02 -7.61
CA ARG A 62 -3.31 -10.06 -8.25
C ARG A 62 -2.87 -11.47 -7.88
N GLU A 63 -1.56 -11.69 -7.76
CA GLU A 63 -1.00 -12.99 -7.36
C GLU A 63 -1.44 -13.42 -5.96
N LEU A 64 -1.81 -12.48 -5.07
CA LEU A 64 -2.29 -12.79 -3.72
C LEU A 64 -3.60 -13.57 -3.72
N ASP A 65 -4.39 -13.53 -4.80
CA ASP A 65 -5.59 -14.36 -4.94
C ASP A 65 -5.29 -15.86 -4.92
N ARG A 66 -4.08 -16.27 -5.33
CA ARG A 66 -3.61 -17.66 -5.26
C ARG A 66 -3.48 -18.20 -3.84
N LEU A 67 -3.48 -17.33 -2.84
CA LEU A 67 -3.52 -17.72 -1.43
C LEU A 67 -4.89 -18.28 -1.04
N GLU A 68 -5.89 -18.10 -1.89
CA GLU A 68 -7.28 -18.54 -1.67
C GLU A 68 -7.81 -18.10 -0.29
N PRO A 69 -7.79 -16.77 0.01
CA PRO A 69 -8.30 -16.30 1.28
C PRO A 69 -9.82 -16.52 1.38
N ASP A 70 -10.26 -16.93 2.57
CA ASP A 70 -11.67 -17.04 2.91
C ASP A 70 -12.31 -15.68 3.16
N LEU A 71 -11.50 -14.72 3.62
CA LEU A 71 -11.92 -13.35 3.92
C LEU A 71 -10.82 -12.36 3.50
N VAL A 72 -11.22 -11.25 2.86
CA VAL A 72 -10.32 -10.15 2.52
C VAL A 72 -10.68 -8.92 3.39
N VAL A 73 -9.71 -8.39 4.10
CA VAL A 73 -9.86 -7.16 4.90
C VAL A 73 -8.96 -6.08 4.32
N ASN A 74 -9.56 -4.97 3.87
CA ASN A 74 -8.80 -3.82 3.37
C ASN A 74 -9.03 -2.63 4.31
N THR A 75 -7.97 -2.16 4.94
CA THR A 75 -8.01 -1.08 5.93
C THR A 75 -7.69 0.30 5.37
N GLY A 76 -7.70 0.43 4.04
CA GLY A 76 -7.66 1.73 3.36
C GLY A 76 -6.26 2.23 3.03
N ASP A 77 -6.19 3.53 2.77
CA ASP A 77 -5.03 4.25 2.23
C ASP A 77 -4.51 3.63 0.92
N ASN A 78 -5.46 3.27 0.06
CA ASN A 78 -5.19 2.59 -1.20
C ASN A 78 -4.59 3.53 -2.26
N LEU A 79 -4.83 4.83 -2.16
CA LEU A 79 -4.51 5.80 -3.18
C LEU A 79 -3.37 6.75 -2.79
N SER A 80 -2.43 6.97 -3.69
CA SER A 80 -1.52 8.12 -3.69
C SER A 80 -1.81 9.11 -4.83
N HIS A 81 -2.77 8.80 -5.70
CA HIS A 81 -3.21 9.66 -6.79
C HIS A 81 -4.60 9.25 -7.25
N GLN A 82 -5.50 10.22 -7.49
CA GLN A 82 -6.89 9.95 -7.93
C GLN A 82 -6.98 9.08 -9.19
N ARG A 83 -6.10 9.32 -10.18
CA ARG A 83 -6.04 8.51 -11.40
C ARG A 83 -5.60 7.06 -11.17
N ALA A 84 -5.23 6.67 -9.95
CA ALA A 84 -4.88 5.29 -9.62
C ALA A 84 -6.10 4.42 -9.26
N VAL A 85 -7.30 4.99 -9.12
CA VAL A 85 -8.52 4.23 -8.81
C VAL A 85 -8.71 3.02 -9.75
N PRO A 86 -8.66 3.17 -11.09
CA PRO A 86 -8.78 2.01 -11.98
C PRO A 86 -7.69 0.96 -11.75
N SER A 87 -6.47 1.40 -11.41
CA SER A 87 -5.34 0.51 -11.12
C SER A 87 -5.55 -0.31 -9.85
N VAL A 88 -6.12 0.29 -8.80
CA VAL A 88 -6.47 -0.40 -7.55
C VAL A 88 -7.58 -1.41 -7.80
N VAL A 89 -8.68 -0.99 -8.42
CA VAL A 89 -9.81 -1.88 -8.74
C VAL A 89 -9.34 -3.07 -9.59
N GLN A 90 -8.51 -2.82 -10.59
CA GLN A 90 -7.98 -3.87 -11.44
C GLN A 90 -7.01 -4.81 -10.70
N ALA A 91 -6.21 -4.28 -9.78
CA ALA A 91 -5.28 -5.08 -8.99
C ALA A 91 -5.99 -5.96 -7.96
N LEU A 92 -7.05 -5.45 -7.34
CA LEU A 92 -7.85 -6.17 -6.35
C LEU A 92 -8.95 -7.02 -6.98
N GLY A 93 -9.19 -6.90 -8.29
CA GLY A 93 -10.31 -7.49 -9.00
C GLY A 93 -10.67 -8.92 -8.63
N PRO A 94 -9.73 -9.89 -8.65
CA PRO A 94 -10.00 -11.28 -8.25
C PRO A 94 -10.48 -11.39 -6.79
N MET A 95 -9.89 -10.59 -5.90
CA MET A 95 -10.20 -10.59 -4.47
C MET A 95 -11.53 -9.92 -4.14
N LEU A 96 -12.04 -9.03 -4.99
CA LEU A 96 -13.34 -8.38 -4.80
C LEU A 96 -14.53 -9.35 -4.94
N ALA A 97 -14.32 -10.53 -5.51
CA ALA A 97 -15.32 -11.60 -5.57
C ALA A 97 -15.41 -12.43 -4.29
N ARG A 98 -14.45 -12.25 -3.35
CA ARG A 98 -14.42 -12.97 -2.08
C ARG A 98 -15.16 -12.22 -0.98
N PRO A 99 -15.65 -12.91 0.05
CA PRO A 99 -16.15 -12.23 1.25
C PRO A 99 -15.10 -11.25 1.78
N GLY A 100 -15.52 -10.05 2.19
CA GLY A 100 -14.54 -9.07 2.65
C GLY A 100 -15.15 -7.88 3.37
N LEU A 101 -14.26 -7.13 4.01
CA LEU A 101 -14.53 -5.87 4.67
C LEU A 101 -13.60 -4.80 4.10
N PHE A 102 -14.12 -3.58 3.98
CA PHE A 102 -13.38 -2.46 3.46
C PHE A 102 -13.67 -1.21 4.30
N VAL A 103 -12.63 -0.46 4.62
CA VAL A 103 -12.75 0.87 5.20
C VAL A 103 -11.88 1.85 4.40
N PHE A 104 -12.32 3.10 4.33
CA PHE A 104 -11.55 4.15 3.70
C PHE A 104 -10.47 4.67 4.63
N GLY A 105 -9.24 4.77 4.14
CA GLY A 105 -8.19 5.54 4.78
C GLY A 105 -8.26 7.01 4.40
N SER A 106 -7.39 7.84 4.97
CA SER A 106 -7.36 9.28 4.73
C SER A 106 -7.14 9.64 3.26
N ASN A 107 -6.28 8.91 2.57
CA ASN A 107 -5.95 9.13 1.16
C ASN A 107 -7.04 8.65 0.19
N ASP A 108 -7.99 7.86 0.68
CA ASP A 108 -9.15 7.43 -0.10
C ASP A 108 -10.27 8.47 -0.04
N TYR A 109 -10.38 9.21 1.09
CA TYR A 109 -11.34 10.32 1.24
C TYR A 109 -10.84 11.63 0.65
N PHE A 110 -9.58 11.96 0.90
CA PHE A 110 -8.99 13.22 0.49
C PHE A 110 -8.01 12.96 -0.65
N ALA A 111 -8.24 13.62 -1.78
CA ALA A 111 -7.33 13.49 -2.92
C ALA A 111 -5.89 13.80 -2.49
N PRO A 112 -4.97 12.84 -2.62
CA PRO A 112 -3.58 13.08 -2.29
C PRO A 112 -3.04 14.22 -3.16
N THR A 113 -2.61 15.31 -2.53
CA THR A 113 -1.92 16.42 -3.21
C THR A 113 -0.42 16.29 -3.02
N PRO A 114 0.40 16.63 -4.04
CA PRO A 114 1.85 16.65 -3.89
C PRO A 114 2.23 17.61 -2.77
N LYS A 115 2.80 17.07 -1.68
CA LYS A 115 3.28 17.90 -0.57
C LYS A 115 4.71 18.35 -0.84
N ASN A 116 4.98 19.64 -0.73
CA ASN A 116 6.34 20.17 -0.78
C ASN A 116 7.07 19.79 0.53
N PRO A 117 8.09 18.90 0.49
CA PRO A 117 8.79 18.49 1.72
C PRO A 117 9.51 19.65 2.41
N PHE A 118 9.85 20.71 1.69
CA PHE A 118 10.51 21.90 2.26
C PHE A 118 9.59 22.75 3.15
N LYS A 119 8.26 22.57 3.09
CA LYS A 119 7.32 23.20 4.01
C LYS A 119 7.58 22.81 5.49
N TYR A 120 8.13 21.63 5.73
CA TYR A 120 8.44 21.19 7.10
C TYR A 120 9.61 21.95 7.73
N PHE A 121 10.42 22.64 6.94
CA PHE A 121 11.53 23.48 7.42
C PHE A 121 11.11 24.93 7.62
N ASP A 122 9.89 25.31 7.21
CA ASP A 122 9.36 26.65 7.42
C ASP A 122 8.71 26.74 8.80
N LYS A 123 9.39 27.44 9.73
CA LYS A 123 8.92 27.63 11.11
C LYS A 123 7.61 28.43 11.21
N ASN A 124 7.21 29.13 10.16
CA ASN A 124 6.00 29.96 10.10
C ASN A 124 4.82 29.26 9.40
N HIS A 125 4.98 27.99 9.03
CA HIS A 125 3.92 27.25 8.36
C HIS A 125 2.74 26.99 9.31
N LYS A 126 1.66 27.75 9.19
CA LYS A 126 0.38 27.46 9.84
C LYS A 126 -0.27 26.28 9.10
N ARG A 127 -0.58 25.20 9.84
CA ARG A 127 -1.42 24.12 9.32
C ARG A 127 -2.77 24.70 8.94
N THR A 128 -3.08 24.72 7.67
CA THR A 128 -4.43 24.98 7.18
C THR A 128 -5.24 23.71 7.35
N THR A 129 -6.40 23.82 7.98
CA THR A 129 -7.33 22.70 8.15
C THR A 129 -7.80 22.29 6.76
N GLY A 130 -7.31 21.16 6.25
CA GLY A 130 -7.66 20.67 4.90
C GLY A 130 -6.47 20.24 4.04
N ASP A 131 -5.23 20.31 4.55
CA ASP A 131 -4.04 19.75 3.92
C ASP A 131 -3.72 18.34 4.45
#